data_9bae7b2124d695355827a83d4872c61d
#
_entry.id   9bae7b2124d695355827a83d4872c61d
#
_cell.length_a   1.000
_cell.length_b   1.000
_cell.length_c   1.000
_cell.angle_alpha   90.00
_cell.angle_beta   90.00
_cell.angle_gamma   90.00
#
_symmetry.space_group_name_H-M   'P 1'
#
loop_
_entity.id
_entity.type
_entity.pdbx_description
1 polymer ?
#
loop_
_entity_poly.entity_id
_entity_poly.type
_entity_poly.pdbx_seq_one_letter_code
_entity_poly.pdbx_strand_id
1 'polypeptide(L)'
;FIKSHILEDGDLVMITTADCGLTGIFEEQNEKYICSAYAVKIALNKSLAYPYYFKYYFQTALAKNEVNKYIRKATVANLPASDILKFSHRLPIKQEQEKIASFLTSVDEKIEQLIKKEELLQQYKKGIMQKIFNQEIRFKADDGSEFCDWEEKKLGDILDYIQPTKYLVKDTEYND
;
A
#
# COMPACT_ATOMS: atom_id res chain seq x y z
N PHE A 1 -35.03 9.06 -6.10
CA PHE A 1 -34.08 8.27 -6.92
C PHE A 1 -32.61 8.49 -6.53
N ILE A 2 -32.20 9.72 -6.22
CA ILE A 2 -30.78 10.04 -5.92
C ILE A 2 -30.34 9.59 -4.52
N LYS A 3 -31.22 9.60 -3.52
CA LYS A 3 -30.87 9.29 -2.12
C LYS A 3 -30.32 7.88 -1.93
N SER A 4 -30.80 6.89 -2.67
CA SER A 4 -30.33 5.49 -2.54
C SER A 4 -28.94 5.24 -3.13
N HIS A 5 -28.45 6.15 -3.96
CA HIS A 5 -27.13 6.05 -4.59
C HIS A 5 -26.01 6.78 -3.83
N ILE A 6 -26.39 7.65 -2.88
CA ILE A 6 -25.40 8.37 -2.06
C ILE A 6 -24.74 7.35 -1.13
N LEU A 7 -23.42 7.42 -1.07
CA LEU A 7 -22.62 6.62 -0.15
C LEU A 7 -22.82 7.12 1.28
N GLU A 8 -22.95 6.17 2.19
CA GLU A 8 -23.07 6.40 3.63
C GLU A 8 -21.88 5.74 4.33
N ASP A 9 -21.58 6.20 5.53
CA ASP A 9 -20.50 5.65 6.34
C ASP A 9 -20.63 4.13 6.53
N GLY A 10 -19.56 3.41 6.22
CA GLY A 10 -19.49 1.96 6.27
C GLY A 10 -20.04 1.24 5.03
N ASP A 11 -20.49 1.96 4.00
CA ASP A 11 -20.79 1.32 2.72
C ASP A 11 -19.52 0.77 2.07
N LEU A 12 -19.64 -0.39 1.43
CA LEU A 12 -18.54 -0.91 0.62
C LEU A 12 -18.72 -0.46 -0.84
N VAL A 13 -17.63 -0.12 -1.47
CA VAL A 13 -17.56 0.20 -2.90
C VAL A 13 -16.73 -0.88 -3.57
N MET A 14 -17.33 -1.64 -4.47
CA MET A 14 -16.67 -2.71 -5.20
C MET A 14 -16.55 -2.34 -6.69
N ILE A 15 -15.34 -2.46 -7.24
CA ILE A 15 -15.08 -2.30 -8.68
C ILE A 15 -15.68 -3.49 -9.44
N THR A 16 -16.40 -3.19 -10.52
CA THR A 16 -17.11 -4.19 -11.34
C THR A 16 -16.54 -4.31 -12.76
N THR A 17 -15.59 -3.46 -13.13
CA THR A 17 -15.02 -3.42 -14.47
C THR A 17 -13.49 -3.35 -14.40
N ALA A 18 -12.79 -4.09 -15.22
CA ALA A 18 -11.33 -4.27 -15.23
C ALA A 18 -10.83 -4.96 -13.95
N ASP A 19 -10.59 -4.23 -12.86
CA ASP A 19 -10.11 -4.75 -11.57
C ASP A 19 -11.27 -5.26 -10.70
N CYS A 20 -12.08 -6.14 -11.26
CA CYS A 20 -13.30 -6.64 -10.64
C CYS A 20 -13.04 -7.24 -9.25
N GLY A 21 -13.87 -6.84 -8.27
CA GLY A 21 -13.83 -7.35 -6.90
C GLY A 21 -12.90 -6.56 -5.98
N LEU A 22 -12.12 -5.59 -6.49
CA LEU A 22 -11.41 -4.65 -5.62
C LEU A 22 -12.44 -3.87 -4.82
N THR A 23 -12.32 -3.93 -3.49
CA THR A 23 -13.34 -3.40 -2.59
C THR A 23 -12.71 -2.47 -1.57
N GLY A 24 -13.29 -1.28 -1.43
CA GLY A 24 -12.98 -0.29 -0.41
C GLY A 24 -14.18 -0.06 0.52
N ILE A 25 -13.92 0.57 1.66
CA ILE A 25 -14.95 1.06 2.57
C ILE A 25 -15.06 2.58 2.38
N PHE A 26 -16.28 3.09 2.38
CA PHE A 26 -16.53 4.52 2.38
C PHE A 26 -16.61 5.00 3.83
N GLU A 27 -15.83 6.01 4.14
CA GLU A 27 -15.87 6.75 5.40
C GLU A 27 -16.49 8.11 5.15
N GLU A 28 -17.36 8.56 6.05
CA GLU A 28 -18.13 9.79 5.88
C GLU A 28 -17.23 11.00 5.61
N GLN A 29 -17.61 11.79 4.64
CA GLN A 29 -16.92 12.99 4.17
C GLN A 29 -17.86 14.20 4.24
N ASN A 30 -17.31 15.39 4.12
CA ASN A 30 -18.09 16.64 4.11
C ASN A 30 -19.01 16.76 2.89
N GLU A 31 -18.69 16.07 1.79
CA GLU A 31 -19.45 16.10 0.55
C GLU A 31 -20.16 14.76 0.29
N LYS A 32 -21.21 14.79 -0.53
CA LYS A 32 -21.96 13.60 -0.93
C LYS A 32 -21.30 12.94 -2.12
N TYR A 33 -21.06 11.65 -2.02
CA TYR A 33 -20.45 10.82 -3.05
C TYR A 33 -21.41 9.75 -3.56
N ILE A 34 -21.23 9.38 -4.82
CA ILE A 34 -21.92 8.24 -5.47
C ILE A 34 -20.87 7.40 -6.19
N CYS A 35 -21.16 6.12 -6.40
CA CYS A 35 -20.30 5.26 -7.23
C CYS A 35 -20.29 5.71 -8.68
N SER A 36 -19.16 5.52 -9.36
CA SER A 36 -19.06 5.65 -10.82
C SER A 36 -19.76 4.46 -11.51
N ALA A 37 -19.89 4.54 -12.85
CA ALA A 37 -20.45 3.45 -13.66
C ALA A 37 -19.63 2.13 -13.59
N TYR A 38 -18.40 2.18 -13.09
CA TYR A 38 -17.49 1.04 -12.99
C TYR A 38 -17.42 0.42 -11.59
N ALA A 39 -18.25 0.91 -10.67
CA ALA A 39 -18.29 0.44 -9.29
C ALA A 39 -19.72 0.38 -8.78
N VAL A 40 -19.94 -0.44 -7.77
CA VAL A 40 -21.25 -0.57 -7.10
C VAL A 40 -21.12 -0.28 -5.62
N LYS A 41 -22.15 0.36 -5.07
CA LYS A 41 -22.39 0.50 -3.64
C LYS A 41 -22.93 -0.84 -3.10
N ILE A 42 -22.31 -1.35 -2.04
CA ILE A 42 -22.80 -2.49 -1.27
C ILE A 42 -23.16 -1.99 0.12
N ALA A 43 -24.45 -1.81 0.35
CA ALA A 43 -25.00 -1.45 1.65
C ALA A 43 -25.14 -2.71 2.52
N LEU A 44 -24.39 -2.80 3.61
CA LEU A 44 -24.41 -3.95 4.50
C LEU A 44 -25.56 -3.87 5.50
N ASN A 45 -26.13 -5.02 5.84
CA ASN A 45 -27.04 -5.11 6.99
C ASN A 45 -26.20 -4.97 8.27
N LYS A 46 -26.20 -3.77 8.85
CA LYS A 46 -25.37 -3.41 10.02
C LYS A 46 -25.73 -4.22 11.30
N SER A 47 -26.85 -4.96 11.32
CA SER A 47 -27.17 -5.87 12.43
C SER A 47 -26.39 -7.19 12.34
N LEU A 48 -26.01 -7.63 11.15
CA LEU A 48 -25.34 -8.91 10.89
C LEU A 48 -23.88 -8.74 10.46
N ALA A 49 -23.55 -7.61 9.87
CA ALA A 49 -22.27 -7.37 9.19
C ALA A 49 -21.57 -6.15 9.76
N TYR A 50 -20.27 -6.28 9.99
CA TYR A 50 -19.40 -5.18 10.37
C TYR A 50 -18.55 -4.75 9.17
N PRO A 51 -18.65 -3.48 8.71
CA PRO A 51 -18.04 -3.06 7.43
C PRO A 51 -16.53 -3.30 7.32
N TYR A 52 -15.76 -2.98 8.37
CA TYR A 52 -14.31 -3.17 8.37
C TYR A 52 -13.89 -4.64 8.29
N TYR A 53 -14.70 -5.58 8.79
CA TYR A 53 -14.46 -7.01 8.58
C TYR A 53 -14.50 -7.35 7.09
N PHE A 54 -15.48 -6.84 6.36
CA PHE A 54 -15.60 -7.07 4.92
C PHE A 54 -14.52 -6.36 4.11
N LYS A 55 -14.04 -5.18 4.54
CA LYS A 55 -12.86 -4.53 3.97
C LYS A 55 -11.67 -5.50 3.92
N TYR A 56 -11.39 -6.21 5.04
CA TYR A 56 -10.31 -7.18 5.10
C TYR A 56 -10.63 -8.49 4.40
N TYR A 57 -11.87 -8.99 4.54
CA TYR A 57 -12.29 -10.21 3.89
C TYR A 57 -12.08 -10.15 2.36
N PHE A 58 -12.48 -9.08 1.70
CA PHE A 58 -12.33 -8.95 0.26
C PHE A 58 -10.87 -8.82 -0.23
N GLN A 59 -9.92 -8.61 0.65
CA GLN A 59 -8.49 -8.65 0.32
C GLN A 59 -7.92 -10.07 0.29
N THR A 60 -8.64 -11.05 0.87
CA THR A 60 -8.17 -12.44 0.98
C THR A 60 -8.24 -13.19 -0.34
N ALA A 61 -7.37 -14.20 -0.50
CA ALA A 61 -7.45 -15.13 -1.62
C ALA A 61 -8.79 -15.88 -1.68
N LEU A 62 -9.40 -16.17 -0.52
CA LEU A 62 -10.69 -16.81 -0.41
C LEU A 62 -11.80 -15.99 -1.09
N ALA A 63 -11.88 -14.69 -0.76
CA ALA A 63 -12.84 -13.79 -1.37
C ALA A 63 -12.56 -13.59 -2.87
N LYS A 64 -11.30 -13.41 -3.26
CA LYS A 64 -10.90 -13.28 -4.67
C LYS A 64 -11.31 -14.51 -5.48
N ASN A 65 -11.13 -15.71 -4.94
CA ASN A 65 -11.55 -16.94 -5.60
C ASN A 65 -13.07 -17.03 -5.76
N GLU A 66 -13.83 -16.56 -4.75
CA GLU A 66 -15.30 -16.52 -4.83
C GLU A 66 -15.75 -15.51 -5.90
N VAL A 67 -15.24 -14.31 -5.89
CA VAL A 67 -15.53 -13.26 -6.88
C VAL A 67 -15.20 -13.73 -8.30
N ASN A 68 -14.05 -14.38 -8.49
CA ASN A 68 -13.58 -14.86 -9.79
C ASN A 68 -14.53 -15.85 -10.48
N LYS A 69 -15.38 -16.55 -9.73
CA LYS A 69 -16.39 -17.46 -10.31
C LYS A 69 -17.43 -16.72 -11.15
N TYR A 70 -17.66 -15.44 -10.86
CA TYR A 70 -18.71 -14.63 -11.47
C TYR A 70 -18.17 -13.58 -12.46
N ILE A 71 -16.86 -13.43 -12.55
CA ILE A 71 -16.24 -12.49 -13.50
C ILE A 71 -16.37 -13.04 -14.92
N ARG A 72 -16.96 -12.25 -15.79
CA ARG A 72 -17.01 -12.49 -17.23
C ARG A 72 -15.72 -12.00 -17.86
N LYS A 73 -14.93 -12.95 -18.38
CA LYS A 73 -13.67 -12.66 -19.07
C LYS A 73 -13.97 -12.31 -20.53
N ALA A 74 -13.75 -11.05 -20.90
CA ALA A 74 -13.83 -10.53 -22.25
C ALA A 74 -12.60 -9.62 -22.50
N THR A 75 -12.62 -8.78 -23.53
CA THR A 75 -11.56 -7.77 -23.73
C THR A 75 -11.35 -6.90 -22.50
N VAL A 76 -12.43 -6.58 -21.79
CA VAL A 76 -12.40 -5.97 -20.46
C VAL A 76 -13.21 -6.88 -19.53
N ALA A 77 -12.61 -7.26 -18.39
CA ALA A 77 -13.29 -8.07 -17.40
C ALA A 77 -14.49 -7.32 -16.82
N ASN A 78 -15.59 -8.03 -16.58
CA ASN A 78 -16.81 -7.45 -16.00
C ASN A 78 -17.43 -8.39 -14.98
N LEU A 79 -17.85 -7.82 -13.84
CA LEU A 79 -18.60 -8.47 -12.79
C LEU A 79 -20.01 -7.88 -12.73
N PRO A 80 -21.06 -8.58 -13.17
CA PRO A 80 -22.42 -8.09 -13.07
C PRO A 80 -22.80 -7.81 -11.59
N ALA A 81 -23.33 -6.64 -11.30
CA ALA A 81 -23.70 -6.26 -9.93
C ALA A 81 -24.68 -7.26 -9.27
N SER A 82 -25.61 -7.84 -10.04
CA SER A 82 -26.54 -8.87 -9.56
C SER A 82 -25.86 -10.16 -9.12
N ASP A 83 -24.66 -10.45 -9.64
CA ASP A 83 -23.93 -11.68 -9.32
C ASP A 83 -23.23 -11.58 -7.95
N ILE A 84 -23.02 -10.35 -7.44
CA ILE A 84 -22.47 -10.10 -6.10
C ILE A 84 -23.37 -10.72 -5.02
N LEU A 85 -24.69 -10.73 -5.23
CA LEU A 85 -25.65 -11.34 -4.30
C LEU A 85 -25.55 -12.87 -4.22
N LYS A 86 -24.81 -13.50 -5.12
CA LYS A 86 -24.59 -14.95 -5.15
C LYS A 86 -23.34 -15.37 -4.41
N PHE A 87 -22.51 -14.42 -3.95
CA PHE A 87 -21.29 -14.75 -3.22
C PHE A 87 -21.63 -15.49 -1.93
N SER A 88 -20.89 -16.55 -1.68
CA SER A 88 -21.05 -17.36 -0.47
C SER A 88 -19.85 -17.18 0.44
N HIS A 89 -20.12 -16.92 1.71
CA HIS A 89 -19.11 -16.73 2.72
C HIS A 89 -19.56 -17.31 4.07
N ARG A 90 -18.61 -17.93 4.79
CA ARG A 90 -18.85 -18.33 6.18
C ARG A 90 -18.65 -17.11 7.07
N LEU A 91 -19.75 -16.61 7.62
CA LEU A 91 -19.77 -15.37 8.39
C LEU A 91 -19.72 -15.67 9.89
N PRO A 92 -18.70 -15.17 10.64
CA PRO A 92 -18.71 -15.20 12.08
C PRO A 92 -19.82 -14.32 12.66
N ILE A 93 -20.14 -14.49 13.93
CA ILE A 93 -21.06 -13.55 14.60
C ILE A 93 -20.46 -12.15 14.63
N LYS A 94 -21.32 -11.11 14.67
CA LYS A 94 -20.88 -9.72 14.54
C LYS A 94 -19.80 -9.32 15.56
N GLN A 95 -19.91 -9.76 16.80
CA GLN A 95 -18.91 -9.50 17.84
C GLN A 95 -17.52 -10.05 17.49
N GLU A 96 -17.46 -11.21 16.84
CA GLU A 96 -16.19 -11.77 16.37
C GLU A 96 -15.66 -11.00 15.16
N GLN A 97 -16.53 -10.58 14.22
CA GLN A 97 -16.15 -9.70 13.11
C GLN A 97 -15.51 -8.40 13.60
N GLU A 98 -16.10 -7.78 14.63
CA GLU A 98 -15.57 -6.55 15.25
C GLU A 98 -14.17 -6.76 15.85
N LYS A 99 -13.95 -7.89 16.55
CA LYS A 99 -12.63 -8.23 17.10
C LYS A 99 -11.59 -8.47 16.02
N ILE A 100 -11.95 -9.21 14.97
CA ILE A 100 -11.05 -9.47 13.82
C ILE A 100 -10.67 -8.15 13.15
N ALA A 101 -11.65 -7.32 12.85
CA ALA A 101 -11.43 -6.04 12.21
C ALA A 101 -10.58 -5.11 13.08
N SER A 102 -10.87 -5.00 14.38
CA SER A 102 -10.09 -4.17 15.31
C SER A 102 -8.62 -4.62 15.38
N PHE A 103 -8.37 -5.92 15.44
CA PHE A 103 -7.00 -6.44 15.41
C PHE A 103 -6.28 -6.07 14.11
N LEU A 104 -6.91 -6.30 12.96
CA LEU A 104 -6.30 -6.00 11.66
C LEU A 104 -6.08 -4.50 11.47
N THR A 105 -7.02 -3.65 11.92
CA THR A 105 -6.86 -2.20 11.89
C THR A 105 -5.65 -1.75 12.73
N SER A 106 -5.48 -2.33 13.92
CA SER A 106 -4.31 -1.98 14.75
C SER A 106 -2.97 -2.41 14.12
N VAL A 107 -2.97 -3.47 13.30
CA VAL A 107 -1.81 -3.86 12.51
C VAL A 107 -1.55 -2.85 11.38
N ASP A 108 -2.59 -2.42 10.65
CA ASP A 108 -2.48 -1.40 9.62
C ASP A 108 -1.92 -0.09 10.18
N GLU A 109 -2.46 0.39 11.31
CA GLU A 109 -1.96 1.57 12.01
C GLU A 109 -0.47 1.45 12.37
N LYS A 110 -0.03 0.25 12.79
CA LYS A 110 1.37 0.00 13.09
C LYS A 110 2.25 0.05 11.85
N ILE A 111 1.76 -0.48 10.73
CA ILE A 111 2.44 -0.41 9.44
C ILE A 111 2.61 1.04 9.01
N GLU A 112 1.56 1.84 9.08
CA GLU A 112 1.61 3.27 8.74
C GLU A 112 2.60 4.05 9.60
N GLN A 113 2.63 3.79 10.92
CA GLN A 113 3.62 4.38 11.82
C GLN A 113 5.05 4.02 11.44
N LEU A 114 5.30 2.77 11.03
CA LEU A 114 6.62 2.31 10.61
C LEU A 114 7.05 2.94 9.28
N ILE A 115 6.14 3.06 8.32
CA ILE A 115 6.39 3.75 7.05
C ILE A 115 6.76 5.22 7.32
N LYS A 116 5.98 5.89 8.16
CA LYS A 116 6.26 7.28 8.53
C LYS A 116 7.61 7.44 9.24
N LYS A 117 7.94 6.50 10.11
CA LYS A 117 9.25 6.48 10.79
C LYS A 117 10.39 6.30 9.79
N GLU A 118 10.22 5.41 8.79
CA GLU A 118 11.21 5.21 7.75
C GLU A 118 11.45 6.50 6.94
N GLU A 119 10.38 7.17 6.49
CA GLU A 119 10.47 8.45 5.77
C GLU A 119 11.25 9.50 6.57
N LEU A 120 10.93 9.65 7.86
CA LEU A 120 11.60 10.61 8.73
C LEU A 120 13.08 10.26 8.94
N LEU A 121 13.42 8.98 9.07
CA LEU A 121 14.81 8.54 9.18
C LEU A 121 15.59 8.77 7.88
N GLN A 122 14.98 8.59 6.72
CA GLN A 122 15.61 8.90 5.44
C GLN A 122 15.87 10.40 5.28
N GLN A 123 14.90 11.26 5.68
CA GLN A 123 15.09 12.72 5.69
C GLN A 123 16.19 13.14 6.66
N TYR A 124 16.20 12.58 7.87
CA TYR A 124 17.25 12.80 8.85
C TYR A 124 18.63 12.41 8.32
N LYS A 125 18.76 11.20 7.76
CA LYS A 125 20.01 10.73 7.14
C LYS A 125 20.50 11.70 6.08
N LYS A 126 19.61 12.14 5.17
CA LYS A 126 19.94 13.10 4.11
C LYS A 126 20.43 14.44 4.70
N GLY A 127 19.74 14.95 5.70
CA GLY A 127 20.12 16.21 6.36
C GLY A 127 21.47 16.12 7.08
N ILE A 128 21.71 15.03 7.80
CA ILE A 128 22.99 14.80 8.50
C ILE A 128 24.13 14.61 7.51
N MET A 129 23.92 13.87 6.41
CA MET A 129 24.92 13.72 5.36
C MET A 129 25.37 15.07 4.80
N GLN A 130 24.42 15.95 4.48
CA GLN A 130 24.75 17.29 3.98
C GLN A 130 25.56 18.09 5.02
N LYS A 131 25.14 18.08 6.28
CA LYS A 131 25.85 18.79 7.34
C LYS A 131 27.29 18.26 7.57
N ILE A 132 27.47 16.95 7.49
CA ILE A 132 28.79 16.33 7.63
C ILE A 132 29.69 16.75 6.44
N PHE A 133 29.20 16.62 5.20
CA PHE A 133 29.99 16.94 4.02
C PHE A 133 30.20 18.45 3.82
N ASN A 134 29.33 19.29 4.38
CA ASN A 134 29.56 20.75 4.50
C ASN A 134 30.46 21.13 5.68
N GLN A 135 30.92 20.17 6.46
CA GLN A 135 31.74 20.37 7.68
C GLN A 135 31.03 21.17 8.79
N GLU A 136 29.68 21.29 8.73
CA GLU A 136 28.87 21.88 9.81
C GLU A 136 28.86 20.99 11.06
N ILE A 137 29.00 19.68 10.86
CA ILE A 137 29.13 18.66 11.89
C ILE A 137 30.38 17.84 11.57
N ARG A 138 31.27 17.72 12.56
CA ARG A 138 32.49 16.90 12.46
C ARG A 138 32.52 15.87 13.59
N PHE A 139 33.01 14.69 13.30
CA PHE A 139 33.28 13.68 14.31
C PHE A 139 34.61 14.03 15.04
N LYS A 140 34.73 13.53 16.26
CA LYS A 140 35.97 13.58 17.03
C LYS A 140 36.58 12.20 17.10
N ALA A 141 37.86 12.14 17.36
CA ALA A 141 38.55 10.88 17.65
C ALA A 141 38.05 10.28 18.99
N ASP A 142 38.35 9.02 19.23
CA ASP A 142 37.89 8.29 20.43
C ASP A 142 38.40 8.89 21.75
N ASP A 143 39.54 9.58 21.71
CA ASP A 143 40.12 10.32 22.82
C ASP A 143 39.49 11.73 23.02
N GLY A 144 38.53 12.11 22.18
CA GLY A 144 37.87 13.42 22.18
C GLY A 144 38.60 14.52 21.43
N SER A 145 39.79 14.25 20.86
CA SER A 145 40.51 15.22 20.04
C SER A 145 39.82 15.45 18.69
N GLU A 146 40.08 16.59 18.07
CA GLU A 146 39.58 16.90 16.74
C GLU A 146 40.45 16.32 15.64
N PHE A 147 39.84 15.81 14.57
CA PHE A 147 40.58 15.42 13.38
C PHE A 147 41.14 16.66 12.66
N CYS A 148 42.22 16.48 11.91
CA CYS A 148 42.81 17.53 11.06
C CYS A 148 41.79 18.01 10.00
N ASP A 149 42.01 19.19 9.45
CA ASP A 149 41.16 19.74 8.41
C ASP A 149 41.17 18.86 7.14
N TRP A 150 40.05 18.90 6.43
CA TRP A 150 39.97 18.16 5.15
C TRP A 150 40.85 18.80 4.09
N GLU A 151 41.58 17.96 3.39
CA GLU A 151 42.44 18.36 2.28
C GLU A 151 41.71 18.14 0.96
N GLU A 152 41.82 19.09 0.04
CA GLU A 152 41.35 18.95 -1.32
C GLU A 152 42.29 18.03 -2.12
N LYS A 153 41.75 16.93 -2.70
CA LYS A 153 42.50 15.99 -3.55
C LYS A 153 41.68 15.69 -4.80
N LYS A 154 42.36 15.45 -5.90
CA LYS A 154 41.72 15.00 -7.13
C LYS A 154 41.30 13.55 -6.98
N LEU A 155 40.14 13.18 -7.50
CA LEU A 155 39.69 11.79 -7.47
C LEU A 155 40.69 10.84 -8.15
N GLY A 156 41.38 11.27 -9.22
CA GLY A 156 42.40 10.48 -9.88
C GLY A 156 43.65 10.20 -9.03
N ASP A 157 43.87 10.91 -7.91
CA ASP A 157 44.95 10.63 -6.96
C ASP A 157 44.55 9.58 -5.91
N ILE A 158 43.25 9.22 -5.86
CA ILE A 158 42.67 8.39 -4.79
C ILE A 158 42.11 7.08 -5.34
N LEU A 159 41.63 7.07 -6.60
CA LEU A 159 40.99 5.92 -7.22
C LEU A 159 41.37 5.77 -8.69
N ASP A 160 41.37 4.51 -9.14
CA ASP A 160 41.54 4.14 -10.53
C ASP A 160 40.17 3.90 -11.18
N TYR A 161 40.07 4.27 -12.45
CA TYR A 161 38.87 4.05 -13.25
C TYR A 161 39.00 2.82 -14.12
N ILE A 162 38.12 1.84 -13.94
CA ILE A 162 38.07 0.63 -14.77
C ILE A 162 36.75 0.59 -15.50
N GLN A 163 36.76 0.74 -16.80
CA GLN A 163 35.57 0.58 -17.63
C GLN A 163 35.59 -0.81 -18.30
N PRO A 164 34.56 -1.63 -18.13
CA PRO A 164 34.52 -2.95 -18.78
C PRO A 164 34.13 -2.83 -20.27
N THR A 165 34.88 -2.06 -21.05
CA THR A 165 34.62 -1.83 -22.47
C THR A 165 34.83 -3.06 -23.34
N LYS A 166 35.48 -4.10 -22.82
CA LYS A 166 35.77 -5.35 -23.54
C LYS A 166 34.69 -6.40 -23.42
N TYR A 167 33.70 -6.20 -22.52
CA TYR A 167 32.61 -7.18 -22.27
C TYR A 167 31.31 -6.64 -22.82
N LEU A 168 30.80 -7.26 -23.88
CA LEU A 168 29.44 -7.00 -24.38
C LEU A 168 28.49 -7.87 -23.60
N VAL A 169 27.23 -7.41 -23.43
CA VAL A 169 26.17 -8.16 -22.72
C VAL A 169 26.00 -9.59 -23.28
N LYS A 170 26.23 -9.77 -24.59
CA LYS A 170 26.21 -11.08 -25.26
C LYS A 170 27.33 -12.03 -24.82
N ASP A 171 28.40 -11.50 -24.22
CA ASP A 171 29.57 -12.27 -23.79
C ASP A 171 29.53 -12.57 -22.28
N THR A 172 28.46 -12.17 -21.59
CA THR A 172 28.21 -12.48 -20.17
C THR A 172 27.46 -13.78 -20.06
N GLU A 173 28.10 -14.81 -19.49
CA GLU A 173 27.38 -16.01 -19.01
C GLU A 173 26.68 -15.64 -17.69
N TYR A 174 25.35 -15.68 -17.69
CA TYR A 174 24.57 -15.61 -16.47
C TYR A 174 24.56 -17.01 -15.86
N ASN A 175 25.30 -17.22 -14.81
CA ASN A 175 25.12 -18.40 -13.96
C ASN A 175 23.87 -18.13 -13.08
N ASP A 176 22.81 -18.94 -13.30
CA ASP A 176 21.61 -18.97 -12.47
C ASP A 176 21.89 -19.45 -11.03
#